data_ea8623e8e986ff1a6de8e99e995bae34
#
_entry.id   ea8623e8e986ff1a6de8e99e995bae34
#
_cell.length_a   1.000
_cell.length_b   1.000
_cell.length_c   1.000
_cell.angle_alpha   90.00
_cell.angle_beta   90.00
_cell.angle_gamma   90.00
#
_symmetry.space_group_name_H-M   'P 1'
#
loop_
_entity.id
_entity.type
_entity.pdbx_description
1 polymer ?
#
loop_
_entity_poly.entity_id
_entity_poly.type
_entity_poly.pdbx_seq_one_letter_code
_entity_poly.pdbx_strand_id
1 'polypeptide(L)' 'MVCAGNGYAIYVNGEFDHCFPGKDRAQSCFEYLRDMLPDTETVDLVDLLTGEVLASTLDWKHED' A
#
# COMPACT_ATOMS: atom_id res chain seq x y z
N MET A 1 -11.01 -0.48 13.86
CA MET A 1 -11.66 -0.34 12.81
C MET A 1 -11.18 -1.13 11.75
N VAL A 2 -11.86 -1.63 10.97
CA VAL A 2 -11.52 -2.46 10.02
C VAL A 2 -12.05 -2.18 8.74
N CYS A 3 -11.44 -2.46 7.69
CA CYS A 3 -11.89 -2.25 6.36
C CYS A 3 -12.52 -3.50 5.87
N ALA A 4 -13.25 -4.13 6.46
CA ALA A 4 -14.08 -5.24 6.13
C ALA A 4 -14.03 -5.81 4.78
N GLY A 5 -12.97 -5.85 4.19
CA GLY A 5 -12.86 -6.48 2.91
C GLY A 5 -13.24 -5.65 1.73
N ASN A 6 -13.51 -4.37 1.93
CA ASN A 6 -13.97 -3.58 0.91
C ASN A 6 -13.23 -2.34 0.99
N GLY A 7 -12.05 -2.18 0.70
CA GLY A 7 -11.28 -0.96 0.73
C GLY A 7 -9.89 -1.27 0.27
N TYR A 8 -8.95 -0.44 0.72
CA TYR A 8 -7.57 -0.57 0.29
C TYR A 8 -6.66 -0.54 1.52
N ALA A 9 -5.66 -1.38 1.55
CA ALA A 9 -4.77 -1.46 2.69
C ALA A 9 -3.36 -1.04 2.30
N ILE A 10 -2.67 -0.45 3.23
CA ILE A 10 -1.28 -0.07 3.05
C ILE A 10 -0.46 -0.96 3.96
N TYR A 11 0.52 -1.64 3.38
CA TYR A 11 1.42 -2.48 4.16
C TYR A 11 2.81 -1.86 4.10
N VAL A 12 3.47 -1.81 5.22
CA VAL A 12 4.83 -1.30 5.30
C VAL A 12 5.72 -2.42 5.78
N ASN A 13 6.70 -2.78 4.99
CA ASN A 13 7.62 -3.87 5.27
C ASN A 13 6.87 -5.18 5.50
N GLY A 14 5.77 -5.33 4.76
CA GLY A 14 4.99 -6.55 4.85
C GLY A 14 4.01 -6.60 6.00
N GLU A 15 3.91 -5.52 6.77
CA GLU A 15 2.99 -5.49 7.87
C GLU A 15 1.89 -4.48 7.63
N PHE A 16 0.69 -4.81 8.03
CA PHE A 16 -0.46 -3.94 7.85
C PHE A 16 -0.24 -2.64 8.59
N ASP A 17 -0.44 -1.53 7.92
CA ASP A 17 -0.25 -0.23 8.53
C ASP A 17 -1.54 0.55 8.59
N HIS A 18 -2.19 0.77 7.47
CA HIS A 18 -3.43 1.52 7.44
C HIS A 18 -4.37 0.96 6.42
N CYS A 19 -5.64 1.28 6.52
CA CYS A 19 -6.57 0.95 5.47
C CYS A 19 -7.53 2.11 5.22
N PHE A 20 -8.03 2.21 4.01
CA PHE A 20 -8.89 3.31 3.61
C PHE A 20 -10.04 2.79 2.77
N PRO A 21 -11.21 3.36 2.89
CA PRO A 21 -12.34 2.91 2.10
C PRO A 21 -12.27 3.38 0.66
N GLY A 22 -11.51 4.43 0.38
CA GLY A 22 -11.45 4.97 -0.95
C GLY A 22 -10.08 4.86 -1.57
N LYS A 23 -10.03 4.63 -2.86
CA LYS A 23 -8.76 4.47 -3.54
C LYS A 23 -7.93 5.72 -3.52
N ASP A 24 -8.56 6.88 -3.69
CA ASP A 24 -7.83 8.13 -3.72
C ASP A 24 -7.06 8.37 -2.44
N ARG A 25 -7.69 8.11 -1.30
CA ARG A 25 -7.04 8.34 -0.07
C ARG A 25 -5.94 7.34 0.15
N ALA A 26 -6.18 6.09 -0.21
CA ALA A 26 -5.18 5.06 -0.07
C ALA A 26 -3.96 5.37 -0.93
N GLN A 27 -4.22 5.83 -2.15
CA GLN A 27 -3.13 6.14 -3.05
C GLN A 27 -2.32 7.33 -2.55
N SER A 28 -2.98 8.33 -1.99
CA SER A 28 -2.28 9.47 -1.44
C SER A 28 -1.38 9.03 -0.29
N CYS A 29 -1.88 8.15 0.56
CA CYS A 29 -1.10 7.67 1.67
C CYS A 29 0.10 6.84 1.17
N PHE A 30 -0.14 6.03 0.15
CA PHE A 30 0.94 5.23 -0.42
C PHE A 30 2.04 6.13 -0.95
N GLU A 31 1.68 7.17 -1.67
CA GLU A 31 2.67 8.06 -2.23
C GLU A 31 3.42 8.82 -1.16
N TYR A 32 2.70 9.23 -0.12
CA TYR A 32 3.31 9.96 0.97
C TYR A 32 4.35 9.07 1.65
N LEU A 33 3.99 7.84 1.95
CA LEU A 33 4.91 6.95 2.63
C LEU A 33 6.09 6.59 1.72
N ARG A 34 5.81 6.41 0.44
CA ARG A 34 6.87 6.10 -0.50
C ARG A 34 7.93 7.20 -0.53
N ASP A 35 7.47 8.45 -0.44
CA ASP A 35 8.39 9.55 -0.46
C ASP A 35 9.10 9.74 0.88
N MET A 36 8.43 9.45 1.97
CA MET A 36 9.01 9.70 3.26
C MET A 36 9.91 8.58 3.75
N LEU A 37 9.66 7.37 3.36
CA LEU A 37 10.44 6.27 3.87
C LEU A 37 11.69 6.04 3.02
N PRO A 38 12.75 5.54 3.61
CA PRO A 38 13.98 5.28 2.86
C PRO A 38 13.82 4.07 1.96
N ASP A 39 14.74 3.88 1.04
CA ASP A 39 14.68 2.78 0.12
C ASP A 39 14.75 1.44 0.80
N THR A 40 15.22 1.39 2.03
CA THR A 40 15.34 0.13 2.73
C THR A 40 13.97 -0.35 3.21
N GLU A 41 12.94 0.49 3.13
CA GLU A 41 11.62 0.07 3.56
C GLU A 41 10.71 -0.06 2.37
N THR A 42 9.75 -0.93 2.45
CA THR A 42 8.84 -1.16 1.32
C THR A 42 7.42 -0.78 1.71
N VAL A 43 6.65 -0.33 0.74
CA VAL A 43 5.26 0.04 0.95
C VAL A 43 4.44 -0.62 -0.14
N ASP A 44 3.35 -1.25 0.22
CA ASP A 44 2.47 -1.91 -0.73
C ASP A 44 1.06 -1.39 -0.59
N LEU A 45 0.38 -1.22 -1.69
CA LEU A 45 -1.01 -0.82 -1.71
C LEU A 45 -1.82 -1.99 -2.25
N VAL A 46 -2.71 -2.52 -1.44
CA VAL A 46 -3.46 -3.72 -1.77
C VAL A 46 -4.96 -3.47 -1.80
N ASP A 47 -5.61 -4.02 -2.83
CA ASP A 47 -7.05 -3.92 -2.95
C ASP A 47 -7.64 -5.07 -2.13
N LEU A 48 -8.33 -4.75 -1.05
CA LEU A 48 -8.85 -5.77 -0.17
C LEU A 48 -10.00 -6.55 -0.77
N LEU A 49 -10.66 -6.02 -1.76
CA LEU A 49 -11.76 -6.70 -2.36
C LEU A 49 -11.28 -7.88 -3.18
N THR A 50 -10.20 -7.71 -3.92
CA THR A 50 -9.67 -8.76 -4.77
C THR A 50 -8.39 -9.37 -4.25
N GLY A 51 -7.76 -8.72 -3.31
CA GLY A 51 -6.47 -9.18 -2.80
C GLY A 51 -5.32 -8.83 -3.70
N GLU A 52 -5.56 -7.98 -4.69
CA GLU A 52 -4.53 -7.66 -5.66
C GLU A 52 -3.64 -6.54 -5.20
N VAL A 53 -2.36 -6.62 -5.41
CA VAL A 53 -1.43 -5.54 -5.07
C VAL A 53 -1.47 -4.55 -6.21
N LEU A 54 -1.97 -3.37 -5.94
CA LEU A 54 -2.11 -2.34 -6.94
C LEU A 54 -0.82 -1.57 -7.17
N ALA A 55 -0.04 -1.39 -6.15
CA ALA A 55 1.22 -0.67 -6.26
C ALA A 55 2.16 -1.15 -5.18
N SER A 56 3.43 -1.17 -5.46
CA SER A 56 4.41 -1.63 -4.48
C SER A 56 5.77 -1.05 -4.82
N THR A 57 6.47 -0.57 -3.83
CA THR A 57 7.81 -0.06 -4.08
C THR A 57 8.75 -1.22 -4.38
N LEU A 58 8.39 -2.42 -3.94
CA LEU A 58 9.23 -3.55 -4.18
C LEU A 58 9.28 -3.92 -5.63
N ASP A 59 8.19 -3.73 -6.37
CA ASP A 59 8.13 -4.04 -7.76
C ASP A 59 9.08 -3.23 -8.54
N TRP A 60 9.37 -2.04 -8.17
CA TRP A 60 10.22 -1.25 -8.93
C TRP A 60 11.56 -1.77 -8.94
N LYS A 61 12.00 -2.46 -7.93
CA LYS A 61 13.27 -2.93 -7.89
C LYS A 61 13.51 -4.02 -8.74
N HIS A 62 12.57 -4.72 -9.16
CA HIS A 62 12.67 -5.78 -10.01
C HIS A 62 12.84 -5.44 -11.32
N GLU A 63 12.68 -4.39 -11.72
CA GLU A 63 12.67 -4.01 -12.97
C GLU A 63 13.79 -4.18 -13.57
N ASP A 64 14.58 -4.22 -13.81
CA ASP A 64 15.69 -4.37 -14.38
C ASP A 64 16.04 -4.90 -15.00
#